data_c688e7c7f5a1b94fddfd8a133fe92cdd
#
_entry.id   c688e7c7f5a1b94fddfd8a133fe92cdd
#
_cell.length_a   1.000
_cell.length_b   1.000
_cell.length_c   1.000
_cell.angle_alpha   90.00
_cell.angle_beta   90.00
_cell.angle_gamma   90.00
#
_symmetry.space_group_name_H-M   'P 1'
#
loop_
_entity.id
_entity.type
_entity.pdbx_description
1 polymer ?
#
loop_
_entity_poly.entity_id
_entity_poly.type
_entity_poly.pdbx_seq_one_letter_code
_entity_poly.pdbx_strand_id
1 'polypeptide(L)'
;MFGVYDLSGTPSIRGVRPSDTPDILTEDVGSFVNECFLPGRSLDDCKSPSISPLYADLHDLPPALFTVGSADHLLDDSLFMAARWEAYGNESELAVYPDCIHAFTAFPTELGKRANERIDGFLERVLA
;
A
#
# COMPACT_ATOMS: atom_id res chain seq x y z
N MET A 1 6.60 2.29 -3.12
CA MET A 1 5.61 1.22 -3.42
C MET A 1 4.28 1.61 -2.81
N PHE A 2 3.18 1.21 -3.40
CA PHE A 2 1.84 1.15 -2.81
C PHE A 2 1.16 -0.11 -3.36
N GLY A 3 0.24 -0.70 -2.61
CA GLY A 3 -0.42 -1.92 -3.07
C GLY A 3 -1.19 -2.62 -1.94
N VAL A 4 -1.88 -3.69 -2.29
CA VAL A 4 -2.53 -4.58 -1.33
C VAL A 4 -1.47 -5.53 -0.78
N TYR A 5 -1.20 -5.47 0.50
CA TYR A 5 -0.28 -6.37 1.18
C TYR A 5 -0.99 -7.35 2.11
N ASP A 6 -2.26 -7.09 2.41
CA ASP A 6 -3.17 -7.99 3.13
C ASP A 6 -4.47 -8.21 2.35
N LEU A 7 -4.56 -9.32 1.62
CA LEU A 7 -5.76 -9.66 0.86
C LEU A 7 -6.92 -10.16 1.75
N SER A 8 -6.69 -10.33 3.06
CA SER A 8 -7.77 -10.50 4.02
C SER A 8 -8.45 -9.18 4.39
N GLY A 9 -7.85 -8.05 4.01
CA GLY A 9 -8.35 -6.69 4.18
C GLY A 9 -7.94 -6.03 5.49
N THR A 10 -7.17 -4.95 5.37
CA THR A 10 -6.84 -4.04 6.48
C THR A 10 -8.04 -3.18 6.88
N PRO A 11 -8.03 -2.49 8.03
CA PRO A 11 -9.14 -1.63 8.45
C PRO A 11 -9.50 -0.55 7.43
N SER A 12 -8.53 0.08 6.78
CA SER A 12 -8.80 1.14 5.80
C SER A 12 -9.54 0.62 4.56
N ILE A 13 -9.25 -0.59 4.06
CA ILE A 13 -9.97 -1.19 2.93
C ILE A 13 -11.38 -1.61 3.32
N ARG A 14 -11.62 -1.92 4.59
CA ARG A 14 -12.94 -2.30 5.14
C ARG A 14 -13.82 -1.09 5.49
N GLY A 15 -13.52 0.09 4.95
CA GLY A 15 -14.32 1.30 5.13
C GLY A 15 -14.14 2.01 6.47
N VAL A 16 -13.20 1.59 7.32
CA VAL A 16 -12.88 2.27 8.57
C VAL A 16 -11.96 3.46 8.26
N ARG A 17 -12.52 4.50 7.65
CA ARG A 17 -11.75 5.67 7.21
C ARG A 17 -12.32 6.97 7.78
N PRO A 18 -11.44 7.94 8.10
CA PRO A 18 -11.88 9.25 8.56
C PRO A 18 -12.32 10.19 7.42
N SER A 19 -12.25 9.77 6.14
CA SER A 19 -12.46 10.65 4.98
C SER A 19 -13.66 10.23 4.14
N ASP A 20 -14.52 11.18 3.79
CA ASP A 20 -15.61 11.03 2.82
C ASP A 20 -15.15 11.32 1.38
N THR A 21 -13.85 11.44 1.15
CA THR A 21 -13.28 11.72 -0.18
C THR A 21 -13.58 10.57 -1.13
N PRO A 22 -14.18 10.83 -2.30
CA PRO A 22 -14.37 9.81 -3.31
C PRO A 22 -13.05 9.18 -3.72
N ASP A 23 -12.99 7.86 -3.79
CA ASP A 23 -11.83 7.10 -4.22
C ASP A 23 -12.16 6.25 -5.45
N ILE A 24 -11.14 5.97 -6.26
CA ILE A 24 -11.25 5.05 -7.40
C ILE A 24 -11.18 3.59 -6.95
N LEU A 25 -10.56 3.32 -5.80
CA LEU A 25 -10.50 2.02 -5.17
C LEU A 25 -11.46 1.98 -3.98
N THR A 26 -12.71 1.54 -4.24
CA THR A 26 -13.73 1.36 -3.21
C THR A 26 -13.69 -0.06 -2.63
N GLU A 27 -14.38 -0.28 -1.50
CA GLU A 27 -14.54 -1.62 -0.92
C GLU A 27 -15.14 -2.62 -1.91
N ASP A 28 -16.15 -2.20 -2.69
CA ASP A 28 -16.78 -3.04 -3.73
C ASP A 28 -15.79 -3.43 -4.82
N VAL A 29 -14.96 -2.49 -5.28
CA VAL A 29 -13.91 -2.76 -6.29
C VAL A 29 -12.87 -3.72 -5.71
N GLY A 30 -12.43 -3.50 -4.48
CA GLY A 30 -11.48 -4.38 -3.79
C GLY A 30 -12.02 -5.80 -3.64
N SER A 31 -13.28 -5.93 -3.21
CA SER A 31 -13.96 -7.23 -3.06
C SER A 31 -14.11 -7.95 -4.39
N PHE A 32 -14.50 -7.25 -5.45
CA PHE A 32 -14.59 -7.80 -6.80
C PHE A 32 -13.23 -8.31 -7.31
N VAL A 33 -12.18 -7.51 -7.15
CA VAL A 33 -10.82 -7.90 -7.57
C VAL A 33 -10.35 -9.13 -6.80
N ASN A 34 -10.57 -9.18 -5.49
CA ASN A 34 -10.20 -10.33 -4.66
C ASN A 34 -10.95 -11.60 -5.08
N GLU A 35 -12.25 -11.53 -5.34
CA GLU A 35 -13.03 -12.69 -5.81
C GLU A 35 -12.55 -13.18 -7.19
N CYS A 36 -12.17 -12.27 -8.08
CA CYS A 36 -11.60 -12.65 -9.38
C CYS A 36 -10.22 -13.30 -9.24
N PHE A 37 -9.39 -12.84 -8.29
CA PHE A 37 -8.02 -13.30 -8.10
C PHE A 37 -7.97 -14.60 -7.26
N LEU A 38 -8.81 -14.68 -6.22
CA LEU A 38 -8.82 -15.76 -5.23
C LEU A 38 -10.25 -16.31 -5.04
N PRO A 39 -10.87 -16.87 -6.06
CA PRO A 39 -12.26 -17.31 -5.99
C PRO A 39 -12.48 -18.35 -4.88
N GLY A 40 -13.50 -18.11 -4.04
CA GLY A 40 -13.91 -19.03 -2.98
C GLY A 40 -12.93 -19.19 -1.82
N ARG A 41 -11.91 -18.34 -1.69
CA ARG A 41 -10.99 -18.34 -0.53
C ARG A 41 -11.63 -17.66 0.67
N SER A 42 -11.43 -18.24 1.85
CA SER A 42 -11.79 -17.58 3.10
C SER A 42 -10.82 -16.43 3.42
N LEU A 43 -11.24 -15.48 4.28
CA LEU A 43 -10.35 -14.41 4.74
C LEU A 43 -9.11 -14.96 5.48
N ASP A 44 -9.24 -16.10 6.18
CA ASP A 44 -8.11 -16.72 6.86
C ASP A 44 -7.12 -17.37 5.87
N ASP A 45 -7.62 -17.98 4.78
CA ASP A 45 -6.76 -18.44 3.69
C ASP A 45 -5.96 -17.29 3.07
N CYS A 46 -6.57 -16.10 2.96
CA CYS A 46 -5.94 -14.91 2.41
C CYS A 46 -4.78 -14.39 3.27
N LYS A 47 -4.69 -14.74 4.54
CA LYS A 47 -3.54 -14.41 5.42
C LYS A 47 -2.31 -15.28 5.18
N SER A 48 -2.38 -16.26 4.30
CA SER A 48 -1.21 -17.06 3.94
C SER A 48 -0.08 -16.16 3.42
N PRO A 49 1.18 -16.35 3.85
CA PRO A 49 2.34 -15.61 3.34
C PRO A 49 2.52 -15.67 1.82
N SER A 50 2.03 -16.74 1.18
CA SER A 50 2.05 -16.90 -0.29
C SER A 50 0.99 -16.07 -1.01
N ILE A 51 0.05 -15.49 -0.27
CA ILE A 51 -1.07 -14.69 -0.80
C ILE A 51 -0.90 -13.23 -0.36
N SER A 52 -0.71 -13.01 0.94
CA SER A 52 -0.58 -11.68 1.52
C SER A 52 0.84 -11.44 2.03
N PRO A 53 1.63 -10.63 1.32
CA PRO A 53 3.01 -10.32 1.71
C PRO A 53 3.16 -9.74 3.10
N LEU A 54 2.11 -9.14 3.64
CA LEU A 54 2.11 -8.62 5.02
C LEU A 54 2.45 -9.70 6.05
N TYR A 55 2.19 -10.98 5.78
CA TYR A 55 2.46 -12.10 6.70
C TYR A 55 3.74 -12.88 6.34
N ALA A 56 4.46 -12.46 5.29
CA ALA A 56 5.66 -13.13 4.85
C ALA A 56 6.87 -12.87 5.76
N ASP A 57 7.91 -13.68 5.62
CA ASP A 57 9.24 -13.40 6.10
C ASP A 57 9.85 -12.30 5.23
N LEU A 58 10.31 -11.21 5.85
CA LEU A 58 10.81 -10.01 5.19
C LEU A 58 12.33 -9.81 5.39
N HIS A 59 13.07 -10.81 5.86
CA HIS A 59 14.53 -10.68 6.03
C HIS A 59 15.25 -10.46 4.69
N ASP A 60 16.34 -9.72 4.74
CA ASP A 60 17.27 -9.51 3.62
C ASP A 60 16.62 -8.93 2.34
N LEU A 61 15.61 -8.09 2.51
CA LEU A 61 14.97 -7.40 1.39
C LEU A 61 15.65 -6.04 1.12
N PRO A 62 15.60 -5.56 -0.14
CA PRO A 62 16.23 -4.29 -0.51
C PRO A 62 15.54 -3.09 0.15
N PRO A 63 16.18 -1.89 0.14
CA PRO A 63 15.53 -0.65 0.54
C PRO A 63 14.17 -0.45 -0.12
N ALA A 64 13.19 0.05 0.62
CA ALA A 64 11.86 0.30 0.11
C ALA A 64 11.34 1.70 0.47
N LEU A 65 10.70 2.37 -0.52
CA LEU A 65 9.92 3.58 -0.31
C LEU A 65 8.44 3.24 -0.45
N PHE A 66 7.66 3.41 0.61
CA PHE A 66 6.21 3.29 0.63
C PHE A 66 5.61 4.68 0.45
N THR A 67 4.82 4.86 -0.61
CA THR A 67 4.18 6.13 -0.97
C THR A 67 2.67 5.92 -1.01
N VAL A 68 1.92 6.65 -0.19
CA VAL A 68 0.47 6.44 -0.06
C VAL A 68 -0.24 7.76 0.24
N GLY A 69 -1.49 7.89 -0.20
CA GLY A 69 -2.36 9.00 0.17
C GLY A 69 -3.10 8.73 1.48
N SER A 70 -3.35 9.77 2.29
CA SER A 70 -4.13 9.59 3.53
C SER A 70 -5.61 9.29 3.28
N ALA A 71 -6.12 9.57 2.08
CA ALA A 71 -7.46 9.21 1.66
C ALA A 71 -7.52 7.90 0.85
N ASP A 72 -6.41 7.17 0.70
CA ASP A 72 -6.32 5.89 0.02
C ASP A 72 -6.90 4.76 0.88
N HIS A 73 -7.70 3.88 0.30
CA HIS A 73 -8.20 2.66 0.97
C HIS A 73 -7.08 1.69 1.35
N LEU A 74 -5.91 1.77 0.72
CA LEU A 74 -4.73 0.96 1.02
C LEU A 74 -3.74 1.69 1.96
N LEU A 75 -4.21 2.69 2.71
CA LEU A 75 -3.37 3.41 3.66
C LEU A 75 -2.72 2.44 4.66
N ASP A 76 -3.53 1.64 5.35
CA ASP A 76 -3.04 0.74 6.39
C ASP A 76 -2.12 -0.35 5.84
N ASP A 77 -2.36 -0.83 4.62
CA ASP A 77 -1.45 -1.77 3.94
C ASP A 77 -0.04 -1.19 3.85
N SER A 78 0.08 0.07 3.40
CA SER A 78 1.37 0.75 3.28
C SER A 78 2.01 1.03 4.63
N LEU A 79 1.22 1.49 5.63
CA LEU A 79 1.70 1.75 6.99
C LEU A 79 2.24 0.47 7.65
N PHE A 80 1.46 -0.60 7.59
CA PHE A 80 1.83 -1.86 8.25
C PHE A 80 3.01 -2.53 7.57
N MET A 81 3.07 -2.51 6.23
CA MET A 81 4.18 -3.08 5.50
C MET A 81 5.48 -2.31 5.76
N ALA A 82 5.45 -0.97 5.75
CA ALA A 82 6.62 -0.14 6.07
C ALA A 82 7.15 -0.44 7.48
N ALA A 83 6.26 -0.51 8.47
CA ALA A 83 6.63 -0.83 9.84
C ALA A 83 7.25 -2.24 9.98
N ARG A 84 6.68 -3.23 9.28
CA ARG A 84 7.23 -4.58 9.26
C ARG A 84 8.59 -4.64 8.55
N TRP A 85 8.74 -3.91 7.44
CA TRP A 85 10.00 -3.82 6.69
C TRP A 85 11.15 -3.37 7.59
N GLU A 86 10.91 -2.29 8.35
CA GLU A 86 11.85 -1.76 9.32
C GLU A 86 12.10 -2.74 10.49
N ALA A 87 11.05 -3.37 11.02
CA ALA A 87 11.16 -4.33 12.11
C ALA A 87 12.00 -5.56 11.75
N TYR A 88 12.08 -5.92 10.47
CA TYR A 88 12.95 -6.98 9.94
C TYR A 88 14.37 -6.51 9.62
N GLY A 89 14.71 -5.25 9.92
CA GLY A 89 16.05 -4.70 9.75
C GLY A 89 16.35 -4.16 8.34
N ASN A 90 15.35 -4.09 7.47
CA ASN A 90 15.51 -3.51 6.14
C ASN A 90 15.37 -1.99 6.17
N GLU A 91 16.04 -1.29 5.25
CA GLU A 91 15.84 0.15 5.07
C GLU A 91 14.42 0.43 4.54
N SER A 92 13.68 1.28 5.25
CA SER A 92 12.29 1.64 4.92
C SER A 92 12.10 3.15 4.98
N GLU A 93 11.50 3.71 3.94
CA GLU A 93 10.96 5.07 3.96
C GLU A 93 9.44 5.01 3.78
N LEU A 94 8.72 5.81 4.57
CA LEU A 94 7.27 5.98 4.45
C LEU A 94 6.94 7.44 4.12
N ALA A 95 6.18 7.65 3.04
CA ALA A 95 5.70 8.95 2.60
C ALA A 95 4.16 8.94 2.50
N VAL A 96 3.50 9.60 3.47
CA VAL A 96 2.05 9.77 3.47
C VAL A 96 1.70 11.17 2.98
N TYR A 97 0.86 11.27 1.95
CA TYR A 97 0.44 12.53 1.34
C TYR A 97 -1.00 12.87 1.75
N PRO A 98 -1.22 14.10 2.30
CA PRO A 98 -2.52 14.46 2.83
C PRO A 98 -3.58 14.53 1.73
N ASP A 99 -4.78 14.01 2.03
CA ASP A 99 -5.99 14.04 1.19
C ASP A 99 -5.82 13.46 -0.22
N CYS A 100 -4.72 12.76 -0.48
CA CYS A 100 -4.50 12.06 -1.74
C CYS A 100 -5.22 10.70 -1.74
N ILE A 101 -5.92 10.42 -2.84
CA ILE A 101 -6.60 9.14 -3.09
C ILE A 101 -5.65 8.09 -3.67
N HIS A 102 -6.15 6.88 -3.88
CA HIS A 102 -5.39 5.82 -4.53
C HIS A 102 -4.83 6.26 -5.89
N ALA A 103 -3.59 5.87 -6.19
CA ALA A 103 -2.88 6.17 -7.42
C ALA A 103 -2.72 7.69 -7.74
N PHE A 104 -2.77 8.57 -6.74
CA PHE A 104 -2.66 10.03 -6.93
C PHE A 104 -1.40 10.47 -7.70
N THR A 105 -0.35 9.67 -7.70
CA THR A 105 0.90 9.92 -8.45
C THR A 105 0.71 9.90 -9.97
N ALA A 106 -0.38 9.30 -10.46
CA ALA A 106 -0.73 9.30 -11.89
C ALA A 106 -1.41 10.60 -12.34
N PHE A 107 -1.84 11.47 -11.41
CA PHE A 107 -2.52 12.71 -11.73
C PHE A 107 -1.54 13.89 -11.77
N PRO A 108 -1.73 14.86 -12.67
CA PRO A 108 -0.85 16.03 -12.84
C PRO A 108 -1.10 17.09 -11.76
N THR A 109 -1.14 16.67 -10.50
CA THR A 109 -1.28 17.54 -9.34
C THR A 109 0.08 17.91 -8.76
N GLU A 110 0.15 18.96 -7.95
CA GLU A 110 1.39 19.36 -7.27
C GLU A 110 1.90 18.24 -6.34
N LEU A 111 1.00 17.58 -5.58
CA LEU A 111 1.38 16.48 -4.70
C LEU A 111 1.82 15.24 -5.49
N GLY A 112 1.19 14.96 -6.64
CA GLY A 112 1.60 13.89 -7.54
C GLY A 112 3.02 14.10 -8.07
N LYS A 113 3.37 15.34 -8.49
CA LYS A 113 4.72 15.70 -8.93
C LYS A 113 5.75 15.51 -7.81
N ARG A 114 5.49 16.06 -6.62
CA ARG A 114 6.39 15.91 -5.46
C ARG A 114 6.60 14.46 -5.06
N ALA A 115 5.56 13.64 -5.15
CA ALA A 115 5.67 12.21 -4.87
C ALA A 115 6.57 11.51 -5.90
N ASN A 116 6.40 11.82 -7.18
CA ASN A 116 7.24 11.28 -8.25
C ASN A 116 8.70 11.73 -8.13
N GLU A 117 8.96 13.01 -7.86
CA GLU A 117 10.30 13.53 -7.60
C GLU A 117 10.98 12.81 -6.41
N ARG A 118 10.21 12.51 -5.34
CA ARG A 118 10.73 11.73 -4.22
C ARG A 118 11.03 10.28 -4.62
N ILE A 119 10.17 9.66 -5.42
CA ILE A 119 10.38 8.30 -5.94
C ILE A 119 11.65 8.25 -6.79
N ASP A 120 11.83 9.20 -7.70
CA ASP A 120 13.00 9.28 -8.57
C ASP A 120 14.28 9.46 -7.74
N GLY A 121 14.30 10.42 -6.80
CA GLY A 121 15.43 10.63 -5.91
C GLY A 121 15.75 9.43 -5.00
N PHE A 122 14.73 8.69 -4.56
CA PHE A 122 14.94 7.42 -3.85
C PHE A 122 15.63 6.39 -4.74
N LEU A 123 15.14 6.20 -5.97
CA LEU A 123 15.71 5.24 -6.92
C LEU A 123 17.15 5.62 -7.29
N GLU A 124 17.43 6.90 -7.56
CA GLU A 124 18.79 7.38 -7.82
C GLU A 124 19.75 7.05 -6.66
N ARG A 125 19.30 7.24 -5.42
CA ARG A 125 20.12 6.97 -4.23
C ARG A 125 20.42 5.47 -4.02
N VAL A 126 19.41 4.60 -4.24
CA VAL A 126 19.57 3.15 -3.96
C VAL A 126 20.19 2.38 -5.11
N LEU A 127 20.23 2.94 -6.31
CA LEU A 127 20.83 2.32 -7.50
C LEU A 127 22.24 2.85 -7.82
N ALA A 128 22.69 3.87 -7.11
CA ALA A 128 24.05 4.41 -7.26
C ALA A 128 25.07 3.50 -6.59
#